data_c760a7de72c9dc5721c0e65746a95bc5
#
_entry.id   c760a7de72c9dc5721c0e65746a95bc5
#
_cell.length_a   1.000
_cell.length_b   1.000
_cell.length_c   1.000
_cell.angle_alpha   90.00
_cell.angle_beta   90.00
_cell.angle_gamma   90.00
#
_symmetry.space_group_name_H-M   'P 1'
#
loop_
_entity.id
_entity.type
_entity.pdbx_description
1 polymer ?
#
loop_
_entity_poly.entity_id
_entity_poly.type
_entity_poly.pdbx_seq_one_letter_code
_entity_poly.pdbx_strand_id
1 'polypeptide(L)'
;MNVIVLGGAGFIGSHLAEYLLKKKYSVKIIDNLSTGRIENIYHLKKKLKFIKADISKKGNWEKEFKNIDYVFHLAALADIVPSIDNPEKYYRSNVTGTLNVLQAIKKFKVKKLIYSASSSCYGIPKKYPTKETEKINPIFPYAVTKYLGEQLIVYWSKIYNINYISLRLFNVYGPRSRTSGTYGAMFGVFLAQKLSNKPYTMVGNGNQSRDFTYVSDVVEAFEMVAKSTLKNKIFNIGSNKTIKVKTIIKYLKGDYVKIPKRPGEPDITFADIKKIKKELNWKPKVDIEQGIKIMLKNIHYWNKAPVWTVKSINKATKNWFKYLS
;
A
#
# COMPACT_ATOMS: atom_id res chain seq x y z
N MET A 1 -17.03 0.91 -18.15
CA MET A 1 -16.07 -0.17 -17.91
C MET A 1 -16.36 -0.80 -16.55
N ASN A 2 -16.32 -2.12 -16.47
CA ASN A 2 -16.60 -2.89 -15.27
C ASN A 2 -15.27 -3.26 -14.60
N VAL A 3 -15.15 -2.98 -13.31
CA VAL A 3 -13.87 -3.20 -12.60
C VAL A 3 -14.07 -3.86 -11.23
N ILE A 4 -13.07 -4.61 -10.81
CA ILE A 4 -12.98 -5.14 -9.46
C ILE A 4 -11.81 -4.48 -8.74
N VAL A 5 -12.04 -4.02 -7.49
CA VAL A 5 -11.02 -3.57 -6.56
C VAL A 5 -10.91 -4.60 -5.43
N LEU A 6 -9.89 -5.45 -5.47
CA LEU A 6 -9.56 -6.38 -4.41
C LEU A 6 -8.84 -5.63 -3.28
N GLY A 7 -9.29 -5.76 -2.04
CA GLY A 7 -8.82 -4.93 -0.93
C GLY A 7 -9.44 -3.53 -0.93
N GLY A 8 -10.64 -3.38 -1.51
CA GLY A 8 -11.29 -2.09 -1.73
C GLY A 8 -11.83 -1.42 -0.45
N ALA A 9 -11.93 -2.11 0.68
CA ALA A 9 -12.25 -1.52 1.99
C ALA A 9 -11.00 -1.05 2.75
N GLY A 10 -9.80 -1.32 2.21
CA GLY A 10 -8.53 -0.84 2.75
C GLY A 10 -8.27 0.64 2.48
N PHE A 11 -7.10 1.12 2.92
CA PHE A 11 -6.68 2.50 2.74
C PHE A 11 -6.68 2.94 1.27
N ILE A 12 -5.74 2.44 0.46
CA ILE A 12 -5.61 2.85 -0.94
C ILE A 12 -6.82 2.39 -1.76
N GLY A 13 -7.31 1.17 -1.51
CA GLY A 13 -8.44 0.58 -2.24
C GLY A 13 -9.72 1.38 -2.12
N SER A 14 -10.03 1.96 -0.97
CA SER A 14 -11.24 2.79 -0.78
C SER A 14 -11.17 4.12 -1.52
N HIS A 15 -9.98 4.75 -1.58
CA HIS A 15 -9.75 5.94 -2.40
C HIS A 15 -9.83 5.61 -3.89
N LEU A 16 -9.27 4.48 -4.31
CA LEU A 16 -9.33 4.04 -5.70
C LEU A 16 -10.78 3.75 -6.12
N ALA A 17 -11.56 3.03 -5.31
CA ALA A 17 -12.97 2.77 -5.59
C ALA A 17 -13.78 4.07 -5.74
N GLU A 18 -13.59 5.02 -4.83
CA GLU A 18 -14.22 6.34 -4.90
C GLU A 18 -13.82 7.12 -6.16
N TYR A 19 -12.52 7.12 -6.49
CA TYR A 19 -12.00 7.77 -7.69
C TYR A 19 -12.59 7.16 -8.98
N LEU A 20 -12.63 5.83 -9.07
CA LEU A 20 -13.18 5.12 -10.23
C LEU A 20 -14.68 5.37 -10.39
N LEU A 21 -15.45 5.43 -9.31
CA LEU A 21 -16.87 5.82 -9.35
C LEU A 21 -17.07 7.24 -9.89
N LYS A 22 -16.22 8.20 -9.46
CA LYS A 22 -16.23 9.58 -10.01
C LYS A 22 -15.90 9.61 -11.50
N LYS A 23 -15.10 8.66 -11.98
CA LYS A 23 -14.79 8.45 -13.41
C LYS A 23 -15.82 7.60 -14.15
N LYS A 24 -16.99 7.32 -13.54
CA LYS A 24 -18.11 6.58 -14.13
C LYS A 24 -17.81 5.11 -14.45
N TYR A 25 -16.91 4.47 -13.71
CA TYR A 25 -16.73 3.01 -13.76
C TYR A 25 -17.84 2.31 -12.96
N SER A 26 -18.24 1.11 -13.40
CA SER A 26 -19.02 0.17 -12.57
C SER A 26 -18.02 -0.59 -11.67
N VAL A 27 -18.11 -0.37 -10.37
CA VAL A 27 -17.12 -0.85 -9.40
C VAL A 27 -17.69 -1.97 -8.53
N LYS A 28 -16.99 -3.10 -8.47
CA LYS A 28 -17.16 -4.13 -7.45
C LYS A 28 -15.98 -4.09 -6.49
N ILE A 29 -16.22 -4.30 -5.21
CA ILE A 29 -15.19 -4.46 -4.18
C ILE A 29 -15.25 -5.87 -3.62
N ILE A 30 -14.09 -6.53 -3.51
CA ILE A 30 -13.93 -7.78 -2.77
C ILE A 30 -12.94 -7.54 -1.65
N ASP A 31 -13.35 -7.77 -0.38
CA ASP A 31 -12.52 -7.55 0.80
C ASP A 31 -12.97 -8.49 1.93
N ASN A 32 -12.05 -9.05 2.69
CA ASN A 32 -12.36 -9.90 3.85
C ASN A 32 -12.48 -9.12 5.17
N LEU A 33 -12.24 -7.80 5.12
CA LEU A 33 -12.23 -6.88 6.25
C LEU A 33 -11.21 -7.23 7.36
N SER A 34 -10.15 -7.97 7.02
CA SER A 34 -9.09 -8.31 7.99
C SER A 34 -8.27 -7.09 8.42
N THR A 35 -8.06 -6.15 7.52
CA THR A 35 -7.41 -4.84 7.75
C THR A 35 -8.19 -3.70 7.13
N GLY A 36 -9.06 -4.00 6.16
CA GLY A 36 -10.03 -3.08 5.60
C GLY A 36 -11.15 -2.79 6.59
N ARG A 37 -11.82 -1.64 6.40
CA ARG A 37 -12.89 -1.18 7.27
C ARG A 37 -14.10 -0.78 6.43
N ILE A 38 -15.28 -1.25 6.82
CA ILE A 38 -16.52 -0.95 6.10
C ILE A 38 -16.83 0.57 6.08
N GLU A 39 -16.39 1.29 7.14
CA GLU A 39 -16.55 2.73 7.25
C GLU A 39 -15.83 3.48 6.13
N ASN A 40 -14.73 2.94 5.59
CA ASN A 40 -14.00 3.55 4.48
C ASN A 40 -14.81 3.62 3.19
N ILE A 41 -15.80 2.75 3.03
CA ILE A 41 -16.63 2.62 1.82
C ILE A 41 -18.13 2.81 2.07
N TYR A 42 -18.54 3.05 3.33
CA TYR A 42 -19.95 3.14 3.69
C TYR A 42 -20.71 4.20 2.87
N HIS A 43 -20.08 5.35 2.63
CA HIS A 43 -20.63 6.44 1.83
C HIS A 43 -20.79 6.09 0.33
N LEU A 44 -20.20 4.98 -0.12
CA LEU A 44 -20.26 4.48 -1.50
C LEU A 44 -21.24 3.31 -1.68
N LYS A 45 -21.83 2.78 -0.60
CA LYS A 45 -22.61 1.52 -0.59
C LYS A 45 -23.72 1.43 -1.63
N LYS A 46 -24.36 2.56 -1.98
CA LYS A 46 -25.42 2.61 -3.00
C LYS A 46 -24.89 2.67 -4.43
N LYS A 47 -23.59 2.88 -4.63
CA LYS A 47 -22.95 3.11 -5.94
C LYS A 47 -22.05 1.98 -6.40
N LEU A 48 -21.80 0.98 -5.55
CA LEU A 48 -20.92 -0.16 -5.84
C LEU A 48 -21.49 -1.46 -5.26
N LYS A 49 -20.99 -2.59 -5.78
CA LYS A 49 -21.24 -3.91 -5.20
C LYS A 49 -20.11 -4.28 -4.26
N PHE A 50 -20.43 -4.54 -2.98
CA PHE A 50 -19.46 -5.05 -1.99
C PHE A 50 -19.67 -6.55 -1.79
N ILE A 51 -18.57 -7.32 -1.86
CA ILE A 51 -18.52 -8.76 -1.64
C ILE A 51 -17.54 -9.03 -0.51
N LYS A 52 -18.02 -9.53 0.63
CA LYS A 52 -17.18 -9.97 1.74
C LYS A 52 -16.62 -11.35 1.43
N ALA A 53 -15.34 -11.43 1.07
CA ALA A 53 -14.68 -12.71 0.78
C ALA A 53 -13.18 -12.63 1.00
N ASP A 54 -12.59 -13.79 1.30
CA ASP A 54 -11.15 -13.98 1.44
C ASP A 54 -10.60 -14.62 0.17
N ILE A 55 -9.83 -13.87 -0.60
CA ILE A 55 -9.22 -14.33 -1.87
C ILE A 55 -8.17 -15.43 -1.67
N SER A 56 -7.65 -15.61 -0.46
CA SER A 56 -6.73 -16.72 -0.15
C SER A 56 -7.44 -18.09 -0.13
N LYS A 57 -8.75 -18.09 -0.10
CA LYS A 57 -9.61 -19.27 -0.16
C LYS A 57 -10.41 -19.25 -1.45
N LYS A 58 -10.60 -20.42 -2.06
CA LYS A 58 -11.52 -20.57 -3.19
C LYS A 58 -12.95 -20.31 -2.77
N GLY A 59 -13.79 -19.83 -3.69
CA GLY A 59 -15.19 -19.57 -3.35
C GLY A 59 -15.96 -18.84 -4.45
N ASN A 60 -17.23 -18.54 -4.15
CA ASN A 60 -18.14 -17.91 -5.11
C ASN A 60 -17.72 -16.50 -5.57
N TRP A 61 -16.79 -15.84 -4.87
CA TRP A 61 -16.26 -14.54 -5.27
C TRP A 61 -15.57 -14.59 -6.66
N GLU A 62 -15.06 -15.77 -7.07
CA GLU A 62 -14.43 -15.96 -8.39
C GLU A 62 -15.42 -15.66 -9.54
N LYS A 63 -16.72 -15.94 -9.36
CA LYS A 63 -17.77 -15.70 -10.36
C LYS A 63 -17.96 -14.20 -10.65
N GLU A 64 -17.58 -13.33 -9.72
CA GLU A 64 -17.66 -11.87 -9.89
C GLU A 64 -16.73 -11.33 -10.97
N PHE A 65 -15.75 -12.11 -11.41
CA PHE A 65 -14.81 -11.76 -12.48
C PHE A 65 -15.42 -11.84 -13.89
N LYS A 66 -16.63 -12.42 -14.01
CA LYS A 66 -17.36 -12.46 -15.30
C LYS A 66 -17.66 -11.03 -15.78
N ASN A 67 -17.33 -10.74 -17.05
CA ASN A 67 -17.53 -9.45 -17.71
C ASN A 67 -16.78 -8.27 -17.04
N ILE A 68 -15.61 -8.53 -16.45
CA ILE A 68 -14.74 -7.52 -15.87
C ILE A 68 -13.65 -7.11 -16.87
N ASP A 69 -13.51 -5.80 -17.06
CA ASP A 69 -12.45 -5.23 -17.90
C ASP A 69 -11.11 -5.19 -17.16
N TYR A 70 -11.09 -4.62 -15.95
CA TYR A 70 -9.87 -4.45 -15.16
C TYR A 70 -10.02 -4.98 -13.74
N VAL A 71 -8.96 -5.61 -13.25
CA VAL A 71 -8.83 -6.02 -11.85
C VAL A 71 -7.71 -5.21 -11.22
N PHE A 72 -8.04 -4.45 -10.16
CA PHE A 72 -7.09 -3.76 -9.31
C PHE A 72 -6.83 -4.62 -8.08
N HIS A 73 -5.65 -5.21 -7.99
CA HIS A 73 -5.30 -6.13 -6.92
C HIS A 73 -4.49 -5.43 -5.83
N LEU A 74 -5.19 -4.91 -4.82
CA LEU A 74 -4.62 -4.26 -3.64
C LEU A 74 -4.78 -5.10 -2.37
N ALA A 75 -5.54 -6.20 -2.43
CA ALA A 75 -5.72 -7.09 -1.28
C ALA A 75 -4.39 -7.74 -0.88
N ALA A 76 -3.89 -7.38 0.29
CA ALA A 76 -2.66 -7.90 0.87
C ALA A 76 -2.60 -7.55 2.36
N LEU A 77 -1.83 -8.31 3.12
CA LEU A 77 -1.31 -7.88 4.42
C LEU A 77 -0.03 -7.07 4.17
N ALA A 78 0.08 -5.87 4.76
CA ALA A 78 1.08 -4.87 4.39
C ALA A 78 1.97 -4.37 5.54
N ASP A 79 1.90 -4.99 6.71
CA ASP A 79 2.66 -4.56 7.90
C ASP A 79 3.91 -5.39 8.10
N ILE A 80 5.03 -4.73 8.39
CA ILE A 80 6.31 -5.41 8.62
C ILE A 80 6.26 -6.18 9.94
N VAL A 81 5.93 -5.53 11.05
CA VAL A 81 5.95 -6.13 12.40
C VAL A 81 5.14 -7.43 12.46
N PRO A 82 3.83 -7.45 12.14
CA PRO A 82 3.07 -8.70 12.18
C PRO A 82 3.53 -9.74 11.15
N SER A 83 4.27 -9.35 10.11
CA SER A 83 4.81 -10.33 9.14
C SER A 83 5.92 -11.17 9.72
N ILE A 84 6.68 -10.59 10.67
CA ILE A 84 7.73 -11.31 11.39
C ILE A 84 7.10 -12.29 12.39
N ASP A 85 6.00 -11.88 13.03
CA ASP A 85 5.29 -12.70 14.02
C ASP A 85 4.50 -13.85 13.38
N ASN A 86 3.98 -13.66 12.17
CA ASN A 86 3.14 -14.65 11.48
C ASN A 86 3.37 -14.67 9.97
N PRO A 87 4.54 -15.13 9.51
CA PRO A 87 4.91 -15.12 8.09
C PRO A 87 3.98 -16.00 7.22
N GLU A 88 3.46 -17.10 7.76
CA GLU A 88 2.53 -17.99 7.04
C GLU A 88 1.24 -17.28 6.65
N LYS A 89 0.67 -16.47 7.55
CA LYS A 89 -0.52 -15.67 7.27
C LYS A 89 -0.27 -14.70 6.12
N TYR A 90 0.94 -14.10 6.07
CA TYR A 90 1.34 -13.21 4.97
C TYR A 90 1.50 -13.96 3.66
N TYR A 91 2.12 -15.14 3.69
CA TYR A 91 2.24 -15.99 2.51
C TYR A 91 0.86 -16.36 1.96
N ARG A 92 -0.02 -16.86 2.81
CA ARG A 92 -1.40 -17.23 2.44
C ARG A 92 -2.17 -16.07 1.84
N SER A 93 -2.13 -14.90 2.46
CA SER A 93 -2.82 -13.71 1.96
C SER A 93 -2.22 -13.21 0.64
N ASN A 94 -0.90 -12.99 0.60
CA ASN A 94 -0.26 -12.24 -0.47
C ASN A 94 0.14 -13.12 -1.66
N VAL A 95 0.49 -14.39 -1.43
CA VAL A 95 0.95 -15.32 -2.48
C VAL A 95 -0.19 -16.22 -2.94
N THR A 96 -0.78 -17.00 -2.02
CA THR A 96 -1.91 -17.87 -2.38
C THR A 96 -3.11 -17.07 -2.88
N GLY A 97 -3.42 -15.94 -2.23
CA GLY A 97 -4.46 -15.01 -2.68
C GLY A 97 -4.22 -14.51 -4.10
N THR A 98 -2.99 -14.10 -4.42
CA THR A 98 -2.62 -13.67 -5.78
C THR A 98 -2.76 -14.81 -6.80
N LEU A 99 -2.37 -16.04 -6.44
CA LEU A 99 -2.54 -17.22 -7.31
C LEU A 99 -4.02 -17.46 -7.63
N ASN A 100 -4.90 -17.42 -6.64
CA ASN A 100 -6.35 -17.60 -6.85
C ASN A 100 -6.93 -16.50 -7.75
N VAL A 101 -6.49 -15.25 -7.57
CA VAL A 101 -6.88 -14.12 -8.44
C VAL A 101 -6.45 -14.36 -9.88
N LEU A 102 -5.21 -14.81 -10.10
CA LEU A 102 -4.71 -15.14 -11.44
C LEU A 102 -5.51 -16.27 -12.11
N GLN A 103 -5.92 -17.29 -11.36
CA GLN A 103 -6.80 -18.34 -11.87
C GLN A 103 -8.17 -17.80 -12.29
N ALA A 104 -8.76 -16.89 -11.52
CA ALA A 104 -10.01 -16.24 -11.87
C ALA A 104 -9.86 -15.34 -13.12
N ILE A 105 -8.78 -14.56 -13.20
CA ILE A 105 -8.46 -13.72 -14.37
C ILE A 105 -8.35 -14.57 -15.65
N LYS A 106 -7.62 -15.69 -15.60
CA LYS A 106 -7.48 -16.63 -16.71
C LYS A 106 -8.83 -17.20 -17.12
N LYS A 107 -9.61 -17.71 -16.15
CA LYS A 107 -10.93 -18.34 -16.37
C LYS A 107 -11.91 -17.40 -17.04
N PHE A 108 -11.99 -16.16 -16.60
CA PHE A 108 -12.96 -15.16 -17.06
C PHE A 108 -12.41 -14.19 -18.11
N LYS A 109 -11.17 -14.38 -18.57
CA LYS A 109 -10.50 -13.60 -19.64
C LYS A 109 -10.52 -12.10 -19.36
N VAL A 110 -10.16 -11.68 -18.13
CA VAL A 110 -10.06 -10.26 -17.76
C VAL A 110 -9.02 -9.56 -18.65
N LYS A 111 -9.32 -8.35 -19.12
CA LYS A 111 -8.46 -7.64 -20.09
C LYS A 111 -7.10 -7.21 -19.52
N LYS A 112 -7.07 -6.76 -18.27
CA LYS A 112 -5.82 -6.32 -17.62
C LYS A 112 -5.88 -6.42 -16.09
N LEU A 113 -4.77 -6.84 -15.50
CA LEU A 113 -4.50 -6.84 -14.06
C LEU A 113 -3.60 -5.66 -13.70
N ILE A 114 -4.00 -4.86 -12.72
CA ILE A 114 -3.17 -3.82 -12.11
C ILE A 114 -2.85 -4.23 -10.68
N TYR A 115 -1.57 -4.47 -10.41
CA TYR A 115 -1.10 -4.99 -9.14
C TYR A 115 -0.45 -3.92 -8.27
N SER A 116 -0.88 -3.81 -7.04
CA SER A 116 -0.22 -3.00 -6.02
C SER A 116 0.98 -3.77 -5.45
N ALA A 117 2.14 -3.61 -6.07
CA ALA A 117 3.40 -4.11 -5.54
C ALA A 117 3.97 -3.15 -4.47
N SER A 118 5.19 -3.37 -4.04
CA SER A 118 5.82 -2.58 -2.98
C SER A 118 7.29 -2.34 -3.26
N SER A 119 7.76 -1.12 -2.97
CA SER A 119 9.18 -0.77 -2.99
C SER A 119 10.01 -1.52 -1.93
N SER A 120 9.36 -2.14 -0.94
CA SER A 120 10.03 -2.97 0.06
C SER A 120 10.77 -4.18 -0.55
N CYS A 121 10.46 -4.56 -1.79
CA CYS A 121 11.18 -5.60 -2.53
C CYS A 121 12.66 -5.25 -2.76
N TYR A 122 13.01 -3.97 -2.80
CA TYR A 122 14.39 -3.53 -2.99
C TYR A 122 15.26 -3.69 -1.72
N GLY A 123 14.64 -3.82 -0.52
CA GLY A 123 15.35 -3.83 0.75
C GLY A 123 16.07 -2.50 0.99
N ILE A 124 17.42 -2.55 1.12
CA ILE A 124 18.29 -1.38 1.20
C ILE A 124 19.01 -1.21 -0.14
N PRO A 125 18.53 -0.31 -1.01
CA PRO A 125 19.13 -0.08 -2.32
C PRO A 125 20.54 0.48 -2.22
N LYS A 126 21.39 0.14 -3.19
CA LYS A 126 22.75 0.68 -3.28
C LYS A 126 22.79 2.10 -3.87
N LYS A 127 21.81 2.46 -4.71
CA LYS A 127 21.75 3.75 -5.41
C LYS A 127 20.39 4.42 -5.25
N TYR A 128 20.44 5.75 -5.17
CA TYR A 128 19.25 6.61 -5.11
C TYR A 128 19.30 7.69 -6.19
N PRO A 129 18.16 8.09 -6.80
CA PRO A 129 16.84 7.47 -6.63
C PRO A 129 16.82 6.02 -7.15
N THR A 130 16.01 5.15 -6.49
CA THR A 130 15.90 3.72 -6.79
C THR A 130 15.15 3.49 -8.09
N LYS A 131 15.78 2.85 -9.08
CA LYS A 131 15.17 2.48 -10.36
C LYS A 131 14.45 1.14 -10.29
N GLU A 132 13.56 0.86 -11.25
CA GLU A 132 12.89 -0.46 -11.35
C GLU A 132 13.85 -1.61 -11.65
N THR A 133 15.04 -1.30 -12.15
CA THR A 133 16.13 -2.24 -12.44
C THR A 133 17.05 -2.51 -11.23
N GLU A 134 16.82 -1.84 -10.09
CA GLU A 134 17.61 -2.08 -8.87
C GLU A 134 17.46 -3.54 -8.43
N LYS A 135 18.53 -4.08 -7.83
CA LYS A 135 18.55 -5.44 -7.32
C LYS A 135 17.45 -5.66 -6.29
N ILE A 136 16.70 -6.74 -6.46
CA ILE A 136 15.69 -7.17 -5.50
C ILE A 136 16.37 -7.87 -4.34
N ASN A 137 16.12 -7.39 -3.13
CA ASN A 137 16.69 -7.92 -1.89
C ASN A 137 15.74 -7.72 -0.71
N PRO A 138 14.56 -8.38 -0.70
CA PRO A 138 13.57 -8.20 0.35
C PRO A 138 14.09 -8.71 1.69
N ILE A 139 13.93 -7.93 2.76
CA ILE A 139 14.47 -8.23 4.09
C ILE A 139 13.40 -8.84 5.02
N PHE A 140 12.13 -8.47 4.85
CA PHE A 140 11.04 -8.87 5.74
C PHE A 140 10.08 -9.85 5.07
N PRO A 141 9.40 -10.75 5.80
CA PRO A 141 8.41 -11.66 5.23
C PRO A 141 7.32 -10.95 4.41
N TYR A 142 6.88 -9.78 4.84
CA TYR A 142 5.99 -8.92 4.05
C TYR A 142 6.58 -8.60 2.67
N ALA A 143 7.83 -8.10 2.63
CA ALA A 143 8.49 -7.73 1.39
C ALA A 143 8.69 -8.94 0.46
N VAL A 144 9.10 -10.09 1.02
CA VAL A 144 9.23 -11.37 0.29
C VAL A 144 7.90 -11.75 -0.34
N THR A 145 6.81 -11.79 0.44
CA THR A 145 5.51 -12.24 -0.06
C THR A 145 4.90 -11.30 -1.10
N LYS A 146 5.14 -9.98 -0.99
CA LYS A 146 4.73 -9.02 -2.03
C LYS A 146 5.49 -9.23 -3.34
N TYR A 147 6.79 -9.50 -3.24
CA TYR A 147 7.62 -9.78 -4.41
C TYR A 147 7.25 -11.12 -5.06
N LEU A 148 7.01 -12.18 -4.27
CA LEU A 148 6.54 -13.47 -4.79
C LEU A 148 5.21 -13.33 -5.54
N GLY A 149 4.27 -12.52 -5.04
CA GLY A 149 3.03 -12.19 -5.74
C GLY A 149 3.29 -11.50 -7.10
N GLU A 150 4.24 -10.55 -7.14
CA GLU A 150 4.65 -9.89 -8.39
C GLU A 150 5.26 -10.91 -9.37
N GLN A 151 6.12 -11.82 -8.90
CA GLN A 151 6.73 -12.85 -9.72
C GLN A 151 5.70 -13.83 -10.30
N LEU A 152 4.73 -14.28 -9.49
CA LEU A 152 3.63 -15.10 -10.00
C LEU A 152 2.91 -14.41 -11.16
N ILE A 153 2.61 -13.12 -11.05
CA ILE A 153 1.95 -12.34 -12.11
C ILE A 153 2.82 -12.30 -13.37
N VAL A 154 4.12 -12.04 -13.24
CA VAL A 154 5.07 -12.01 -14.37
C VAL A 154 5.11 -13.34 -15.10
N TYR A 155 5.24 -14.47 -14.38
CA TYR A 155 5.29 -15.80 -15.00
C TYR A 155 3.94 -16.21 -15.61
N TRP A 156 2.83 -15.95 -14.92
CA TRP A 156 1.49 -16.25 -15.45
C TRP A 156 1.17 -15.44 -16.70
N SER A 157 1.64 -14.19 -16.76
CA SER A 157 1.53 -13.39 -17.97
C SER A 157 2.20 -14.05 -19.17
N LYS A 158 3.40 -14.59 -18.99
CA LYS A 158 4.14 -15.27 -20.06
C LYS A 158 3.45 -16.56 -20.53
N ILE A 159 2.93 -17.35 -19.59
CA ILE A 159 2.35 -18.66 -19.88
C ILE A 159 0.91 -18.54 -20.41
N TYR A 160 0.12 -17.65 -19.82
CA TYR A 160 -1.33 -17.57 -20.08
C TYR A 160 -1.76 -16.27 -20.76
N ASN A 161 -0.80 -15.48 -21.26
CA ASN A 161 -1.04 -14.21 -21.96
C ASN A 161 -1.94 -13.23 -21.17
N ILE A 162 -1.70 -13.12 -19.85
CA ILE A 162 -2.39 -12.17 -18.98
C ILE A 162 -1.69 -10.82 -19.04
N ASN A 163 -2.38 -9.78 -19.52
CA ASN A 163 -1.84 -8.43 -19.51
C ASN A 163 -1.82 -7.89 -18.07
N TYR A 164 -0.68 -7.36 -17.64
CA TYR A 164 -0.56 -6.76 -16.31
C TYR A 164 0.24 -5.46 -16.32
N ILE A 165 0.02 -4.65 -15.28
CA ILE A 165 0.91 -3.58 -14.86
C ILE A 165 1.13 -3.72 -13.34
N SER A 166 2.38 -3.73 -12.92
CA SER A 166 2.77 -3.76 -11.50
C SER A 166 3.25 -2.37 -11.08
N LEU A 167 2.68 -1.84 -9.98
CA LEU A 167 3.05 -0.55 -9.39
C LEU A 167 3.76 -0.79 -8.06
N ARG A 168 5.07 -0.58 -8.01
CA ARG A 168 5.88 -0.63 -6.79
C ARG A 168 5.72 0.66 -6.02
N LEU A 169 4.80 0.66 -5.07
CA LEU A 169 4.46 1.85 -4.29
C LEU A 169 5.54 2.14 -3.25
N PHE A 170 5.96 3.41 -3.17
CA PHE A 170 6.75 3.93 -2.06
C PHE A 170 5.84 4.33 -0.91
N ASN A 171 6.27 5.17 0.02
CA ASN A 171 5.52 5.42 1.26
C ASN A 171 4.22 6.20 1.03
N VAL A 172 3.13 5.49 0.73
CA VAL A 172 1.81 6.11 0.50
C VAL A 172 1.24 6.63 1.82
N TYR A 173 0.72 7.86 1.81
CA TYR A 173 0.04 8.47 2.96
C TYR A 173 -1.24 9.20 2.55
N GLY A 174 -2.13 9.43 3.50
CA GLY A 174 -3.41 10.10 3.27
C GLY A 174 -4.48 9.70 4.28
N PRO A 175 -5.68 10.30 4.23
CA PRO A 175 -6.83 9.92 5.05
C PRO A 175 -7.14 8.42 4.93
N ARG A 176 -7.76 7.84 5.96
CA ARG A 176 -8.08 6.39 6.07
C ARG A 176 -6.84 5.48 6.21
N SER A 177 -5.60 6.02 6.25
CA SER A 177 -4.40 5.21 6.46
C SER A 177 -4.25 4.83 7.92
N ARG A 178 -4.08 3.53 8.20
CA ARG A 178 -3.79 2.98 9.52
C ARG A 178 -4.56 3.64 10.68
N THR A 179 -5.88 3.53 10.64
CA THR A 179 -6.79 4.08 11.68
C THR A 179 -7.10 3.10 12.81
N SER A 180 -6.52 1.88 12.75
CA SER A 180 -6.70 0.81 13.75
C SER A 180 -5.61 -0.25 13.61
N GLY A 181 -5.56 -1.22 14.52
CA GLY A 181 -4.74 -2.43 14.41
C GLY A 181 -3.34 -2.29 14.98
N THR A 182 -2.39 -2.99 14.36
CA THR A 182 -1.02 -3.16 14.84
C THR A 182 -0.13 -1.93 14.63
N TYR A 183 1.03 -1.90 15.32
CA TYR A 183 2.05 -0.89 15.08
C TYR A 183 2.53 -0.92 13.62
N GLY A 184 2.51 0.22 12.97
CA GLY A 184 2.77 0.28 11.53
C GLY A 184 3.14 1.68 11.03
N ALA A 185 2.46 2.16 9.98
CA ALA A 185 2.81 3.39 9.28
C ALA A 185 2.86 4.62 10.20
N MET A 186 3.94 5.39 10.09
CA MET A 186 4.30 6.54 10.93
C MET A 186 3.15 7.56 11.09
N PHE A 187 2.49 7.95 10.00
CA PHE A 187 1.42 8.94 10.09
C PHE A 187 0.25 8.52 10.97
N GLY A 188 -0.16 7.25 10.91
CA GLY A 188 -1.23 6.74 11.77
C GLY A 188 -0.85 6.79 13.25
N VAL A 189 0.42 6.46 13.56
CA VAL A 189 0.96 6.55 14.93
C VAL A 189 0.99 8.00 15.41
N PHE A 190 1.56 8.91 14.62
CA PHE A 190 1.72 10.31 15.01
C PHE A 190 0.36 11.04 15.16
N LEU A 191 -0.60 10.78 14.27
CA LEU A 191 -1.90 11.43 14.37
C LEU A 191 -2.72 10.95 15.57
N ALA A 192 -2.63 9.65 15.93
CA ALA A 192 -3.23 9.16 17.16
C ALA A 192 -2.57 9.76 18.41
N GLN A 193 -1.24 9.90 18.42
CA GLN A 193 -0.50 10.57 19.49
C GLN A 193 -0.89 12.05 19.60
N LYS A 194 -1.00 12.76 18.46
CA LYS A 194 -1.44 14.16 18.45
C LYS A 194 -2.84 14.34 19.04
N LEU A 195 -3.80 13.52 18.63
CA LEU A 195 -5.17 13.56 19.19
C LEU A 195 -5.23 13.33 20.69
N SER A 196 -4.28 12.55 21.21
CA SER A 196 -4.20 12.22 22.64
C SER A 196 -3.25 13.11 23.43
N ASN A 197 -2.76 14.21 22.85
CA ASN A 197 -1.77 15.10 23.46
C ASN A 197 -0.53 14.36 24.01
N LYS A 198 -0.06 13.34 23.28
CA LYS A 198 1.14 12.57 23.62
C LYS A 198 2.30 12.94 22.69
N PRO A 199 3.56 12.88 23.18
CA PRO A 199 4.73 13.14 22.34
C PRO A 199 4.84 12.10 21.22
N TYR A 200 5.35 12.55 20.06
CA TYR A 200 5.62 11.66 18.92
C TYR A 200 6.77 10.70 19.23
N THR A 201 6.61 9.44 18.89
CA THR A 201 7.67 8.43 19.04
C THR A 201 8.58 8.43 17.82
N MET A 202 9.67 9.18 17.88
CA MET A 202 10.62 9.33 16.78
C MET A 202 11.71 8.24 16.81
N VAL A 203 11.84 7.48 15.73
CA VAL A 203 12.91 6.48 15.58
C VAL A 203 14.26 7.16 15.42
N GLY A 204 15.26 6.76 16.25
CA GLY A 204 16.61 7.31 16.19
C GLY A 204 16.65 8.83 16.38
N ASN A 205 17.37 9.51 15.50
CA ASN A 205 17.49 10.98 15.49
C ASN A 205 16.56 11.68 14.48
N GLY A 206 15.65 10.92 13.82
CA GLY A 206 14.71 11.44 12.84
C GLY A 206 15.33 11.88 11.51
N ASN A 207 16.61 11.56 11.24
CA ASN A 207 17.30 11.89 9.98
C ASN A 207 16.94 10.93 8.83
N GLN A 208 16.36 9.75 9.16
CA GLN A 208 15.86 8.85 8.12
C GLN A 208 14.83 9.59 7.26
N SER A 209 14.92 9.41 5.95
CA SER A 209 14.03 10.08 4.98
C SER A 209 13.20 9.09 4.18
N ARG A 210 12.01 9.52 3.80
CA ARG A 210 11.06 8.70 3.05
C ARG A 210 10.51 9.49 1.87
N ASP A 211 10.30 8.77 0.78
CA ASP A 211 9.53 9.25 -0.36
C ASP A 211 8.04 9.07 -0.06
N PHE A 212 7.42 10.13 0.45
CA PHE A 212 5.99 10.12 0.79
C PHE A 212 5.14 10.54 -0.41
N THR A 213 4.31 9.63 -0.89
CA THR A 213 3.41 9.85 -2.02
C THR A 213 1.97 9.96 -1.54
N TYR A 214 1.29 11.03 -1.88
CA TYR A 214 -0.09 11.23 -1.43
C TYR A 214 -1.06 10.30 -2.18
N VAL A 215 -2.06 9.80 -1.47
CA VAL A 215 -2.95 8.73 -1.96
C VAL A 215 -3.72 9.11 -3.23
N SER A 216 -4.08 10.40 -3.44
CA SER A 216 -4.76 10.80 -4.68
C SER A 216 -3.88 10.62 -5.92
N ASP A 217 -2.58 10.90 -5.80
CA ASP A 217 -1.64 10.73 -6.91
C ASP A 217 -1.45 9.25 -7.24
N VAL A 218 -1.45 8.40 -6.21
CA VAL A 218 -1.36 6.95 -6.36
C VAL A 218 -2.59 6.39 -7.09
N VAL A 219 -3.81 6.77 -6.70
CA VAL A 219 -5.02 6.25 -7.36
C VAL A 219 -5.17 6.77 -8.80
N GLU A 220 -4.68 7.97 -9.08
CA GLU A 220 -4.58 8.46 -10.45
C GLU A 220 -3.64 7.59 -11.28
N ALA A 221 -2.46 7.20 -10.75
CA ALA A 221 -1.54 6.29 -11.43
C ALA A 221 -2.20 4.94 -11.74
N PHE A 222 -2.96 4.36 -10.79
CA PHE A 222 -3.69 3.12 -11.01
C PHE A 222 -4.66 3.22 -12.20
N GLU A 223 -5.42 4.29 -12.30
CA GLU A 223 -6.39 4.49 -13.39
C GLU A 223 -5.68 4.75 -14.72
N MET A 224 -4.63 5.57 -14.73
CA MET A 224 -3.86 5.87 -15.95
C MET A 224 -3.24 4.60 -16.55
N VAL A 225 -2.62 3.74 -15.75
CA VAL A 225 -2.04 2.49 -16.27
C VAL A 225 -3.12 1.50 -16.71
N ALA A 226 -4.29 1.48 -16.08
CA ALA A 226 -5.40 0.63 -16.50
C ALA A 226 -5.90 1.00 -17.90
N LYS A 227 -6.08 2.27 -18.19
CA LYS A 227 -6.53 2.80 -19.49
C LYS A 227 -5.48 2.75 -20.58
N SER A 228 -4.20 2.77 -20.22
CA SER A 228 -3.12 2.80 -21.21
C SER A 228 -3.12 1.55 -22.10
N THR A 229 -2.48 1.63 -23.25
CA THR A 229 -2.20 0.48 -24.12
C THR A 229 -1.01 -0.36 -23.64
N LEU A 230 -0.29 0.11 -22.63
CA LEU A 230 0.88 -0.56 -22.08
C LEU A 230 0.51 -1.91 -21.47
N LYS A 231 1.42 -2.88 -21.64
CA LYS A 231 1.28 -4.26 -21.14
C LYS A 231 2.59 -4.72 -20.53
N ASN A 232 2.50 -5.56 -19.51
CA ASN A 232 3.62 -6.29 -18.93
C ASN A 232 4.78 -5.38 -18.48
N LYS A 233 4.41 -4.32 -17.75
CA LYS A 233 5.33 -3.32 -17.23
C LYS A 233 5.32 -3.26 -15.72
N ILE A 234 6.45 -2.85 -15.17
CA ILE A 234 6.62 -2.54 -13.75
C ILE A 234 7.02 -1.07 -13.66
N PHE A 235 6.38 -0.32 -12.77
CA PHE A 235 6.67 1.08 -12.51
C PHE A 235 6.82 1.36 -11.03
N ASN A 236 7.77 2.21 -10.67
CA ASN A 236 7.84 2.84 -9.36
C ASN A 236 6.83 3.99 -9.27
N ILE A 237 6.15 4.08 -8.12
CA ILE A 237 5.23 5.17 -7.78
C ILE A 237 5.75 5.85 -6.52
N GLY A 238 6.19 7.08 -6.68
CA GLY A 238 6.80 7.89 -5.64
C GLY A 238 6.57 9.39 -5.86
N SER A 239 6.91 10.21 -4.89
CA SER A 239 6.83 11.68 -5.00
C SER A 239 8.02 12.29 -5.73
N ASN A 240 9.06 11.50 -6.01
CA ASN A 240 10.35 11.98 -6.53
C ASN A 240 11.05 12.99 -5.58
N LYS A 241 10.74 12.91 -4.30
CA LYS A 241 11.35 13.72 -3.22
C LYS A 241 11.47 12.88 -1.96
N THR A 242 12.45 13.19 -1.12
CA THR A 242 12.56 12.56 0.20
C THR A 242 12.42 13.59 1.30
N ILE A 243 11.73 13.23 2.37
CA ILE A 243 11.49 14.09 3.52
C ILE A 243 11.95 13.39 4.79
N LYS A 244 12.72 14.08 5.63
CA LYS A 244 13.19 13.58 6.92
C LYS A 244 12.01 13.47 7.91
N VAL A 245 12.00 12.42 8.74
CA VAL A 245 10.96 12.23 9.76
C VAL A 245 10.87 13.42 10.72
N LYS A 246 12.01 14.00 11.12
CA LYS A 246 12.02 15.21 11.95
C LYS A 246 11.30 16.41 11.31
N THR A 247 11.34 16.53 9.99
CA THR A 247 10.61 17.57 9.25
C THR A 247 9.10 17.34 9.31
N ILE A 248 8.64 16.09 9.25
CA ILE A 248 7.22 15.76 9.43
C ILE A 248 6.74 16.15 10.83
N ILE A 249 7.53 15.87 11.88
CA ILE A 249 7.22 16.28 13.26
C ILE A 249 7.10 17.79 13.35
N LYS A 250 8.01 18.56 12.70
CA LYS A 250 7.94 20.03 12.64
C LYS A 250 6.62 20.52 12.01
N TYR A 251 6.18 19.90 10.91
CA TYR A 251 4.88 20.26 10.29
C TYR A 251 3.69 19.87 11.15
N LEU A 252 3.75 18.77 11.87
CA LEU A 252 2.68 18.33 12.77
C LEU A 252 2.61 19.15 14.07
N LYS A 253 3.68 19.86 14.43
CA LYS A 253 3.83 20.66 15.65
C LYS A 253 3.58 19.82 16.92
N GLY A 254 4.57 19.59 17.73
CA GLY A 254 4.49 18.86 18.99
C GLY A 254 5.82 18.28 19.43
N ASP A 255 5.89 17.84 20.68
CA ASP A 255 7.05 17.24 21.30
C ASP A 255 7.28 15.80 20.81
N TYR A 256 8.48 15.29 21.02
CA TYR A 256 8.81 13.92 20.66
C TYR A 256 9.70 13.24 21.69
N VAL A 257 9.62 11.92 21.73
CA VAL A 257 10.54 11.03 22.45
C VAL A 257 11.25 10.12 21.46
N LYS A 258 12.52 9.86 21.71
CA LYS A 258 13.32 8.97 20.85
C LYS A 258 13.04 7.51 21.18
N ILE A 259 12.96 6.67 20.16
CA ILE A 259 12.95 5.21 20.28
C ILE A 259 14.08 4.61 19.45
N PRO A 260 14.55 3.38 19.76
CA PRO A 260 15.67 2.75 19.07
C PRO A 260 15.47 2.65 17.55
N LYS A 261 16.58 2.79 16.80
CA LYS A 261 16.60 2.50 15.36
C LYS A 261 16.38 1.00 15.14
N ARG A 262 15.59 0.63 14.16
CA ARG A 262 15.25 -0.76 13.88
C ARG A 262 16.22 -1.38 12.88
N PRO A 263 16.72 -2.60 13.13
CA PRO A 263 17.58 -3.32 12.21
C PRO A 263 16.91 -3.50 10.85
N GLY A 264 17.67 -3.43 9.74
CA GLY A 264 17.14 -3.62 8.39
C GLY A 264 16.17 -2.54 7.89
N GLU A 265 15.89 -1.48 8.68
CA GLU A 265 15.10 -0.36 8.20
C GLU A 265 15.99 0.58 7.38
N PRO A 266 15.65 0.87 6.09
CA PRO A 266 16.47 1.74 5.24
C PRO A 266 16.52 3.17 5.78
N ASP A 267 17.68 3.81 5.70
CA ASP A 267 17.83 5.23 6.06
C ASP A 267 17.12 6.14 5.05
N ILE A 268 17.05 5.70 3.79
CA ILE A 268 16.45 6.47 2.69
C ILE A 268 15.53 5.56 1.89
N THR A 269 14.32 6.05 1.57
CA THR A 269 13.53 5.53 0.45
C THR A 269 13.33 6.67 -0.55
N PHE A 270 13.66 6.43 -1.82
CA PHE A 270 13.60 7.46 -2.85
C PHE A 270 13.35 6.82 -4.22
N ALA A 271 12.18 7.05 -4.81
CA ALA A 271 11.79 6.50 -6.09
C ALA A 271 12.42 7.24 -7.27
N ASP A 272 12.94 6.51 -8.25
CA ASP A 272 13.07 7.03 -9.61
C ASP A 272 11.74 6.81 -10.35
N ILE A 273 11.05 7.89 -10.71
CA ILE A 273 9.79 7.87 -11.44
C ILE A 273 9.93 8.25 -12.91
N LYS A 274 11.16 8.35 -13.43
CA LYS A 274 11.41 8.76 -14.82
C LYS A 274 10.69 7.88 -15.83
N LYS A 275 10.60 6.58 -15.56
CA LYS A 275 9.97 5.60 -16.44
C LYS A 275 8.47 5.87 -16.60
N ILE A 276 7.72 5.96 -15.52
CA ILE A 276 6.28 6.23 -15.61
C ILE A 276 5.99 7.65 -16.15
N LYS A 277 6.81 8.64 -15.79
CA LYS A 277 6.71 9.99 -16.35
C LYS A 277 6.91 9.99 -17.87
N LYS A 278 7.90 9.25 -18.38
CA LYS A 278 8.17 9.13 -19.83
C LYS A 278 7.04 8.40 -20.56
N GLU A 279 6.58 7.26 -20.02
CA GLU A 279 5.64 6.39 -20.73
C GLU A 279 4.17 6.85 -20.60
N LEU A 280 3.81 7.57 -19.52
CA LEU A 280 2.41 7.97 -19.25
C LEU A 280 2.23 9.44 -18.89
N ASN A 281 3.29 10.24 -18.87
CA ASN A 281 3.27 11.63 -18.39
C ASN A 281 2.68 11.80 -16.97
N TRP A 282 2.72 10.71 -16.16
CA TRP A 282 2.29 10.77 -14.77
C TRP A 282 3.33 11.47 -13.90
N LYS A 283 2.85 12.35 -13.00
CA LYS A 283 3.66 13.01 -11.97
C LYS A 283 2.84 13.24 -10.71
N PRO A 284 3.46 13.17 -9.52
CA PRO A 284 2.79 13.54 -8.28
C PRO A 284 2.42 15.03 -8.29
N LYS A 285 1.27 15.37 -7.71
CA LYS A 285 0.69 16.72 -7.69
C LYS A 285 0.64 17.32 -6.28
N VAL A 286 0.54 16.45 -5.27
CA VAL A 286 0.36 16.87 -3.88
C VAL A 286 1.71 16.83 -3.16
N ASP A 287 2.20 18.00 -2.75
CA ASP A 287 3.39 18.05 -1.90
C ASP A 287 3.11 17.63 -0.46
N ILE A 288 4.19 17.39 0.31
CA ILE A 288 4.05 16.85 1.68
C ILE A 288 3.34 17.83 2.63
N GLU A 289 3.57 19.13 2.48
CA GLU A 289 2.97 20.12 3.36
C GLU A 289 1.45 20.21 3.12
N GLN A 290 1.05 20.25 1.86
CA GLN A 290 -0.35 20.21 1.46
C GLN A 290 -1.02 18.92 1.93
N GLY A 291 -0.36 17.77 1.74
CA GLY A 291 -0.87 16.47 2.19
C GLY A 291 -1.06 16.41 3.70
N ILE A 292 -0.12 16.93 4.50
CA ILE A 292 -0.25 17.02 5.96
C ILE A 292 -1.42 17.92 6.36
N LYS A 293 -1.59 19.09 5.72
CA LYS A 293 -2.75 19.96 5.97
C LYS A 293 -4.08 19.22 5.72
N ILE A 294 -4.17 18.44 4.65
CA ILE A 294 -5.36 17.61 4.37
C ILE A 294 -5.54 16.55 5.45
N MET A 295 -4.47 15.86 5.88
CA MET A 295 -4.59 14.88 6.96
C MET A 295 -5.04 15.47 8.28
N LEU A 296 -4.53 16.64 8.64
CA LEU A 296 -4.97 17.36 9.85
C LEU A 296 -6.44 17.76 9.79
N LYS A 297 -6.95 18.20 8.64
CA LYS A 297 -8.40 18.46 8.44
C LYS A 297 -9.25 17.19 8.61
N ASN A 298 -8.68 16.01 8.34
CA ASN A 298 -9.33 14.71 8.43
C ASN A 298 -8.87 13.90 9.64
N ILE A 299 -8.34 14.55 10.67
CA ILE A 299 -7.71 13.88 11.82
C ILE A 299 -8.68 12.96 12.59
N HIS A 300 -9.99 13.22 12.51
CA HIS A 300 -11.03 12.39 13.10
C HIS A 300 -11.00 10.92 12.68
N TYR A 301 -10.42 10.58 11.53
CA TYR A 301 -10.23 9.17 11.12
C TYR A 301 -9.40 8.37 12.14
N TRP A 302 -8.57 9.04 12.94
CA TRP A 302 -7.70 8.41 13.94
C TRP A 302 -8.23 8.45 15.37
N ASN A 303 -9.47 8.96 15.61
CA ASN A 303 -10.07 9.04 16.95
C ASN A 303 -10.11 7.68 17.70
N LYS A 304 -10.24 6.57 16.94
CA LYS A 304 -10.25 5.20 17.49
C LYS A 304 -8.96 4.44 17.24
N ALA A 305 -7.92 5.10 16.73
CA ALA A 305 -6.63 4.47 16.48
C ALA A 305 -5.89 4.25 17.81
N PRO A 306 -5.14 3.14 17.96
CA PRO A 306 -4.38 2.88 19.18
C PRO A 306 -3.29 3.93 19.36
N VAL A 307 -3.18 4.45 20.58
CA VAL A 307 -2.13 5.40 20.97
C VAL A 307 -0.89 4.61 21.37
N TRP A 308 0.11 4.63 20.52
CA TRP A 308 1.36 3.92 20.74
C TRP A 308 2.29 4.70 21.67
N THR A 309 2.79 4.03 22.71
CA THR A 309 3.78 4.53 23.68
C THR A 309 5.11 3.83 23.46
N VAL A 310 6.21 4.35 24.00
CA VAL A 310 7.52 3.69 23.98
C VAL A 310 7.42 2.23 24.46
N LYS A 311 6.74 2.00 25.60
CA LYS A 311 6.55 0.66 26.16
C LYS A 311 5.80 -0.29 25.20
N SER A 312 4.68 0.16 24.62
CA SER A 312 3.89 -0.68 23.71
C SER A 312 4.61 -0.92 22.37
N ILE A 313 5.38 0.06 21.87
CA ILE A 313 6.20 -0.11 20.68
C ILE A 313 7.32 -1.11 20.91
N ASN A 314 8.06 -1.01 22.02
CA ASN A 314 9.13 -1.95 22.39
C ASN A 314 8.59 -3.38 22.48
N LYS A 315 7.41 -3.56 23.10
CA LYS A 315 6.74 -4.87 23.15
C LYS A 315 6.40 -5.38 21.75
N ALA A 316 5.79 -4.55 20.91
CA ALA A 316 5.37 -4.93 19.56
C ALA A 316 6.55 -5.23 18.63
N THR A 317 7.70 -4.59 18.81
CA THR A 317 8.89 -4.75 17.95
C THR A 317 9.91 -5.74 18.49
N LYS A 318 9.64 -6.43 19.61
CA LYS A 318 10.57 -7.38 20.26
C LYS A 318 11.13 -8.41 19.27
N ASN A 319 10.26 -9.04 18.47
CA ASN A 319 10.67 -10.04 17.49
C ASN A 319 11.45 -9.43 16.31
N TRP A 320 11.17 -8.18 15.94
CA TRP A 320 11.98 -7.47 14.96
C TRP A 320 13.44 -7.40 15.39
N PHE A 321 13.69 -6.92 16.62
CA PHE A 321 15.05 -6.85 17.16
C PHE A 321 15.68 -8.24 17.35
N LYS A 322 14.89 -9.25 17.75
CA LYS A 322 15.40 -10.61 17.96
C LYS A 322 15.90 -11.29 16.68
N TYR A 323 15.21 -11.09 15.54
CA TYR A 323 15.46 -11.87 14.32
C TYR A 323 16.21 -11.10 13.24
N LEU A 324 16.33 -9.78 13.34
CA LEU A 324 16.89 -8.92 12.30
C LEU A 324 18.08 -8.07 12.78
N SER A 325 18.51 -8.25 14.03
CA SER A 325 19.74 -7.61 14.57
C SER A 325 20.98 -8.33 14.09
#